data_bcad2f35bde79327dd7f4799f0802f74
#
_entry.id   bcad2f35bde79327dd7f4799f0802f74
#
_cell.length_a   1.000
_cell.length_b   1.000
_cell.length_c   1.000
_cell.angle_alpha   90.00
_cell.angle_beta   90.00
_cell.angle_gamma   90.00
#
_symmetry.space_group_name_H-M   'P 1'
#
loop_
_entity.id
_entity.type
_entity.pdbx_description
1 polymer ?
#
loop_
_entity_poly.entity_id
_entity_poly.type
_entity_poly.pdbx_seq_one_letter_code
_entity_poly.pdbx_strand_id
1 'polypeptide(L)'
;MKTIGSTIIMLALVPSLFADNSKELKLASPDGTHEIAFYQKQVSPAVNELCYRVDYKSQPVVNESHAGLELDNRIWEMALGARNLKQPACWMDNLEVDSVTYQPETDITWQPLYGERSSVRDHYRTGTLYLSKKDNSGYRLNIEVRAYNEGVAFRYFFPEHPKAIFHKVVGDLTEYALPAGTKAWTEQWAQAFFEYLNIDDIKHPVERALTLELPNGKWAALADADVDDWCLTKYLASTDKKNTLTSVMYSPVDVVTYYATPWKIVMAADKPGELLEHNDIIQNLNPPCEIADAAVWVKPGKIMREA
;
A
#
# COMPACT_ATOMS: atom_id res chain seq x y z
N MET A 1 3.52 -12.67 65.00
CA MET A 1 2.72 -12.36 63.85
C MET A 1 3.65 -12.37 62.62
N LYS A 2 3.53 -13.38 61.79
CA LYS A 2 4.33 -13.49 60.55
C LYS A 2 3.45 -13.00 59.39
N THR A 3 3.85 -11.90 58.76
CA THR A 3 3.22 -11.37 57.56
C THR A 3 3.71 -12.15 56.35
N ILE A 4 2.80 -12.82 55.64
CA ILE A 4 3.05 -13.53 54.38
C ILE A 4 2.87 -12.51 53.27
N GLY A 5 3.97 -12.14 52.60
CA GLY A 5 3.93 -11.31 51.40
C GLY A 5 3.53 -12.15 50.21
N SER A 6 2.38 -11.85 49.61
CA SER A 6 1.96 -12.41 48.31
C SER A 6 2.69 -11.71 47.17
N THR A 7 3.58 -12.41 46.51
CA THR A 7 4.21 -11.98 45.28
C THR A 7 3.24 -12.30 44.13
N ILE A 8 2.65 -11.26 43.51
CA ILE A 8 1.87 -11.39 42.30
C ILE A 8 2.86 -11.46 41.12
N ILE A 9 2.98 -12.65 40.55
CA ILE A 9 3.70 -12.84 39.28
C ILE A 9 2.76 -12.40 38.18
N MET A 10 3.04 -11.23 37.61
CA MET A 10 2.37 -10.74 36.39
C MET A 10 2.94 -11.50 35.18
N LEU A 11 2.21 -12.50 34.69
CA LEU A 11 2.52 -13.18 33.44
C LEU A 11 2.23 -12.19 32.30
N ALA A 12 3.27 -11.64 31.70
CA ALA A 12 3.15 -10.91 30.45
C ALA A 12 2.77 -11.91 29.35
N LEU A 13 1.53 -11.83 28.86
CA LEU A 13 1.14 -12.51 27.64
C LEU A 13 1.95 -11.89 26.49
N VAL A 14 2.96 -12.62 25.99
CA VAL A 14 3.60 -12.32 24.71
C VAL A 14 2.58 -12.72 23.64
N PRO A 15 2.11 -11.80 22.78
CA PRO A 15 1.21 -12.17 21.70
C PRO A 15 1.95 -13.14 20.78
N SER A 16 1.41 -14.33 20.62
CA SER A 16 1.94 -15.33 19.69
C SER A 16 1.72 -14.85 18.27
N LEU A 17 2.82 -14.57 17.54
CA LEU A 17 2.80 -14.47 16.10
C LEU A 17 2.39 -15.85 15.53
N PHE A 18 1.24 -15.93 14.92
CA PHE A 18 0.85 -17.12 14.17
C PHE A 18 1.50 -17.04 12.79
N ALA A 19 2.52 -17.86 12.54
CA ALA A 19 3.03 -18.10 11.19
C ALA A 19 2.10 -19.12 10.52
N ASP A 20 1.48 -18.74 9.42
CA ASP A 20 0.71 -19.63 8.56
C ASP A 20 1.64 -20.16 7.45
N ASN A 21 1.61 -21.47 7.21
CA ASN A 21 2.34 -22.09 6.10
C ASN A 21 1.64 -21.89 4.74
N SER A 22 0.57 -21.10 4.67
CA SER A 22 -0.06 -20.74 3.41
C SER A 22 0.87 -19.86 2.58
N LYS A 23 0.86 -20.08 1.26
CA LYS A 23 1.59 -19.24 0.28
C LYS A 23 0.75 -18.04 -0.19
N GLU A 24 -0.34 -17.77 0.50
CA GLU A 24 -1.28 -16.68 0.23
C GLU A 24 -1.49 -15.88 1.52
N LEU A 25 -1.37 -14.56 1.43
CA LEU A 25 -1.85 -13.67 2.49
C LEU A 25 -3.29 -13.30 2.17
N LYS A 26 -4.20 -13.55 3.10
CA LYS A 26 -5.60 -13.15 3.00
C LYS A 26 -6.01 -12.41 4.27
N LEU A 27 -6.43 -11.16 4.11
CA LEU A 27 -6.72 -10.26 5.23
C LEU A 27 -8.07 -9.57 5.04
N ALA A 28 -8.95 -9.72 6.03
CA ALA A 28 -10.22 -9.02 6.07
C ALA A 28 -10.20 -7.89 7.10
N SER A 29 -10.95 -6.82 6.84
CA SER A 29 -11.20 -5.73 7.79
C SER A 29 -11.81 -6.23 9.11
N PRO A 30 -11.75 -5.46 10.21
CA PRO A 30 -12.37 -5.84 11.48
C PRO A 30 -13.84 -6.22 11.37
N ASP A 31 -14.63 -5.48 10.56
CA ASP A 31 -16.04 -5.75 10.29
C ASP A 31 -16.30 -6.79 9.18
N GLY A 32 -15.23 -7.25 8.50
CA GLY A 32 -15.30 -8.23 7.42
C GLY A 32 -15.83 -7.70 6.09
N THR A 33 -16.00 -6.39 5.93
CA THR A 33 -16.55 -5.80 4.68
C THR A 33 -15.52 -5.68 3.58
N HIS A 34 -14.26 -5.39 3.90
CA HIS A 34 -13.15 -5.33 2.96
C HIS A 34 -12.24 -6.54 3.11
N GLU A 35 -11.79 -7.07 2.00
CA GLU A 35 -10.81 -8.17 1.96
C GLU A 35 -9.76 -7.88 0.91
N ILE A 36 -8.50 -8.16 1.24
CA ILE A 36 -7.38 -8.15 0.30
C ILE A 36 -6.66 -9.49 0.36
N ALA A 37 -6.25 -10.00 -0.81
CA ALA A 37 -5.43 -11.20 -0.88
C ALA A 37 -4.22 -10.98 -1.78
N PHE A 38 -3.05 -11.49 -1.35
CA PHE A 38 -1.82 -11.55 -2.14
C PHE A 38 -1.40 -13.01 -2.32
N TYR A 39 -1.07 -13.38 -3.55
CA TYR A 39 -0.67 -14.74 -3.92
C TYR A 39 0.25 -14.74 -5.14
N GLN A 40 0.94 -15.85 -5.35
CA GLN A 40 1.75 -16.05 -6.54
C GLN A 40 0.96 -16.75 -7.63
N LYS A 41 1.15 -16.30 -8.87
CA LYS A 41 0.57 -16.89 -10.06
C LYS A 41 1.64 -17.22 -11.09
N GLN A 42 1.69 -18.46 -11.53
CA GLN A 42 2.55 -18.85 -12.63
C GLN A 42 1.92 -18.38 -13.96
N VAL A 43 2.57 -17.40 -14.60
CA VAL A 43 2.11 -16.83 -15.87
C VAL A 43 2.81 -17.47 -17.08
N SER A 44 3.99 -18.05 -16.85
CA SER A 44 4.71 -18.86 -17.82
C SER A 44 5.56 -19.92 -17.11
N PRO A 45 6.14 -20.89 -17.82
CA PRO A 45 7.01 -21.91 -17.20
C PRO A 45 8.22 -21.33 -16.44
N ALA A 46 8.62 -20.10 -16.76
CA ALA A 46 9.78 -19.44 -16.19
C ALA A 46 9.44 -18.26 -15.28
N VAL A 47 8.16 -17.84 -15.19
CA VAL A 47 7.76 -16.62 -14.50
C VAL A 47 6.59 -16.85 -13.56
N ASN A 48 6.84 -16.58 -12.27
CA ASN A 48 5.82 -16.42 -11.25
C ASN A 48 5.70 -14.93 -10.92
N GLU A 49 4.50 -14.38 -11.10
CA GLU A 49 4.16 -13.02 -10.73
C GLU A 49 3.53 -12.98 -9.34
N LEU A 50 3.74 -11.88 -8.62
CA LEU A 50 2.97 -11.59 -7.43
C LEU A 50 1.69 -10.87 -7.85
N CYS A 51 0.55 -11.47 -7.51
CA CYS A 51 -0.77 -10.92 -7.80
C CYS A 51 -1.52 -10.57 -6.51
N TYR A 52 -2.49 -9.67 -6.65
CA TYR A 52 -3.40 -9.33 -5.56
C TYR A 52 -4.82 -9.07 -6.10
N ARG A 53 -5.80 -9.08 -5.20
CA ARG A 53 -7.18 -8.66 -5.45
C ARG A 53 -7.75 -7.98 -4.21
N VAL A 54 -8.77 -7.15 -4.43
CA VAL A 54 -9.51 -6.47 -3.35
C VAL A 54 -11.01 -6.64 -3.57
N ASP A 55 -11.69 -7.08 -2.52
CA ASP A 55 -13.14 -7.24 -2.51
C ASP A 55 -13.77 -6.33 -1.46
N TYR A 56 -14.97 -5.81 -1.77
CA TYR A 56 -15.83 -5.10 -0.83
C TYR A 56 -17.19 -5.75 -0.77
N LYS A 57 -17.61 -6.23 0.43
CA LYS A 57 -18.84 -6.99 0.64
C LYS A 57 -18.95 -8.17 -0.34
N SER A 58 -17.84 -8.90 -0.49
CA SER A 58 -17.69 -10.05 -1.40
C SER A 58 -17.92 -9.72 -2.88
N GLN A 59 -17.79 -8.45 -3.27
CA GLN A 59 -17.82 -8.01 -4.67
C GLN A 59 -16.47 -7.42 -5.05
N PRO A 60 -15.95 -7.72 -6.25
CA PRO A 60 -14.64 -7.23 -6.65
C PRO A 60 -14.63 -5.69 -6.80
N VAL A 61 -13.65 -5.07 -6.19
CA VAL A 61 -13.26 -3.66 -6.38
C VAL A 61 -12.03 -3.60 -7.27
N VAL A 62 -11.02 -4.42 -6.95
CA VAL A 62 -9.85 -4.67 -7.80
C VAL A 62 -9.80 -6.16 -8.07
N ASN A 63 -9.94 -6.55 -9.34
CA ASN A 63 -9.79 -7.93 -9.80
C ASN A 63 -8.32 -8.35 -9.66
N GLU A 64 -8.00 -9.60 -10.03
CA GLU A 64 -6.61 -10.06 -10.07
C GLU A 64 -5.72 -9.07 -10.82
N SER A 65 -4.74 -8.52 -10.13
CA SER A 65 -3.84 -7.46 -10.59
C SER A 65 -2.40 -7.81 -10.24
N HIS A 66 -1.46 -7.43 -11.11
CA HIS A 66 -0.04 -7.59 -10.87
C HIS A 66 0.43 -6.57 -9.82
N ALA A 67 1.26 -7.02 -8.87
CA ALA A 67 1.96 -6.18 -7.91
C ALA A 67 3.46 -6.24 -8.21
N GLY A 68 4.09 -5.09 -8.54
CA GLY A 68 5.49 -5.12 -8.93
C GLY A 68 6.19 -3.78 -8.87
N LEU A 69 7.51 -3.86 -8.79
CA LEU A 69 8.43 -2.74 -8.91
C LEU A 69 9.50 -3.09 -9.95
N GLU A 70 9.85 -2.13 -10.78
CA GLU A 70 10.98 -2.22 -11.68
C GLU A 70 12.22 -1.59 -11.02
N LEU A 71 13.29 -2.38 -10.89
CA LEU A 71 14.55 -1.91 -10.32
C LEU A 71 15.66 -1.87 -11.36
N ASP A 72 16.47 -0.82 -11.31
CA ASP A 72 17.73 -0.72 -12.04
C ASP A 72 18.92 -0.77 -11.07
N ASN A 73 19.25 -1.96 -10.64
CA ASN A 73 20.37 -2.20 -9.72
C ASN A 73 21.73 -2.35 -10.40
N ARG A 74 21.85 -2.07 -11.70
CA ARG A 74 23.08 -2.28 -12.48
C ARG A 74 24.30 -1.62 -11.88
N ILE A 75 24.17 -0.40 -11.37
CA ILE A 75 25.30 0.33 -10.73
C ILE A 75 25.79 -0.44 -9.50
N TRP A 76 24.88 -0.97 -8.70
CA TRP A 76 25.21 -1.72 -7.47
C TRP A 76 25.73 -3.11 -7.77
N GLU A 77 25.10 -3.80 -8.71
CA GLU A 77 25.58 -5.11 -9.16
C GLU A 77 27.01 -5.00 -9.70
N MET A 78 27.31 -3.93 -10.46
CA MET A 78 28.65 -3.65 -10.95
C MET A 78 29.63 -3.34 -9.82
N ALA A 79 29.24 -2.55 -8.83
CA ALA A 79 30.06 -2.25 -7.66
C ALA A 79 30.34 -3.51 -6.81
N LEU A 80 29.43 -4.48 -6.80
CA LEU A 80 29.60 -5.78 -6.16
C LEU A 80 30.36 -6.80 -7.03
N GLY A 81 30.84 -6.41 -8.20
CA GLY A 81 31.67 -7.22 -9.08
C GLY A 81 30.92 -8.00 -10.17
N ALA A 82 29.62 -7.75 -10.37
CA ALA A 82 28.86 -8.35 -11.47
C ALA A 82 29.41 -7.85 -12.83
N ARG A 83 29.56 -8.76 -13.79
CA ARG A 83 30.04 -8.44 -15.15
C ARG A 83 28.95 -8.50 -16.20
N ASN A 84 27.89 -9.29 -15.97
CA ASN A 84 26.75 -9.45 -16.88
C ASN A 84 25.53 -8.80 -16.26
N LEU A 85 25.34 -7.51 -16.55
CA LEU A 85 24.24 -6.72 -16.01
C LEU A 85 22.97 -6.96 -16.82
N LYS A 86 21.88 -7.26 -16.15
CA LYS A 86 20.55 -7.40 -16.76
C LYS A 86 19.94 -6.03 -16.97
N GLN A 87 19.11 -5.89 -17.99
CA GLN A 87 18.26 -4.71 -18.16
C GLN A 87 17.25 -4.60 -16.99
N PRO A 88 16.79 -3.39 -16.67
CA PRO A 88 15.70 -3.22 -15.71
C PRO A 88 14.50 -4.10 -16.07
N ALA A 89 13.91 -4.71 -15.08
CA ALA A 89 12.77 -5.61 -15.23
C ALA A 89 11.96 -5.60 -13.93
N CYS A 90 10.80 -6.24 -13.95
CA CYS A 90 10.05 -6.47 -12.72
C CYS A 90 10.93 -7.27 -11.74
N TRP A 91 11.35 -6.60 -10.70
CA TRP A 91 12.27 -7.19 -9.73
C TRP A 91 11.56 -8.23 -8.85
N MET A 92 10.23 -8.10 -8.70
CA MET A 92 9.43 -8.96 -7.86
C MET A 92 9.09 -10.29 -8.51
N ASP A 93 9.31 -10.44 -9.82
CA ASP A 93 9.10 -11.70 -10.50
C ASP A 93 10.03 -12.78 -9.93
N ASN A 94 9.46 -13.99 -9.77
CA ASN A 94 10.16 -15.15 -9.21
C ASN A 94 10.71 -14.96 -7.78
N LEU A 95 10.14 -14.03 -7.00
CA LEU A 95 10.29 -14.09 -5.55
C LEU A 95 9.46 -15.27 -5.05
N GLU A 96 9.99 -16.01 -4.08
CA GLU A 96 9.25 -17.09 -3.43
C GLU A 96 8.68 -16.62 -2.09
N VAL A 97 7.46 -17.04 -1.80
CA VAL A 97 6.85 -16.82 -0.49
C VAL A 97 7.53 -17.69 0.54
N ASP A 98 8.17 -17.07 1.51
CA ASP A 98 8.80 -17.72 2.65
C ASP A 98 7.79 -18.00 3.76
N SER A 99 6.99 -17.01 4.12
CA SER A 99 5.97 -17.12 5.19
C SER A 99 4.95 -15.98 5.11
N VAL A 100 3.86 -16.16 5.83
CA VAL A 100 2.84 -15.14 6.11
C VAL A 100 2.72 -15.00 7.62
N THR A 101 2.59 -13.78 8.13
CA THR A 101 2.28 -13.53 9.53
C THR A 101 1.11 -12.57 9.67
N TYR A 102 0.36 -12.74 10.75
CA TYR A 102 -0.72 -11.85 11.14
C TYR A 102 -0.44 -11.30 12.54
N GLN A 103 -0.82 -10.05 12.76
CA GLN A 103 -0.69 -9.43 14.09
C GLN A 103 -2.08 -9.28 14.74
N PRO A 104 -2.14 -9.15 16.05
CA PRO A 104 -3.37 -8.80 16.74
C PRO A 104 -4.01 -7.54 16.16
N GLU A 105 -5.33 -7.50 16.18
CA GLU A 105 -6.11 -6.34 15.77
C GLU A 105 -5.72 -5.11 16.60
N THR A 106 -5.55 -3.97 15.92
CA THR A 106 -5.29 -2.67 16.54
C THR A 106 -6.58 -1.86 16.56
N ASP A 107 -6.92 -1.28 17.70
CA ASP A 107 -8.06 -0.38 17.85
C ASP A 107 -7.67 0.71 18.86
N ILE A 108 -7.24 1.83 18.34
CA ILE A 108 -6.82 3.01 19.13
C ILE A 108 -7.52 4.26 18.62
N THR A 109 -7.53 5.30 19.43
CA THR A 109 -8.05 6.62 19.05
C THR A 109 -7.00 7.67 19.37
N TRP A 110 -6.80 8.59 18.44
CA TRP A 110 -5.85 9.69 18.58
C TRP A 110 -6.49 11.02 18.21
N GLN A 111 -5.83 12.13 18.58
CA GLN A 111 -6.31 13.47 18.31
C GLN A 111 -5.38 14.16 17.31
N PRO A 112 -5.86 14.48 16.09
CA PRO A 112 -5.07 15.20 15.12
C PRO A 112 -4.86 16.66 15.56
N LEU A 113 -3.70 17.22 15.20
CA LEU A 113 -3.39 18.63 15.49
C LEU A 113 -4.18 19.60 14.61
N TYR A 114 -4.71 19.15 13.49
CA TYR A 114 -5.43 19.93 12.49
C TYR A 114 -6.47 19.05 11.78
N GLY A 115 -7.27 19.67 10.94
CA GLY A 115 -8.27 18.97 10.15
C GLY A 115 -9.68 19.16 10.71
N GLU A 116 -10.60 18.40 10.20
CA GLU A 116 -12.03 18.56 10.48
C GLU A 116 -12.49 17.72 11.67
N ARG A 117 -11.69 16.73 12.07
CA ARG A 117 -12.03 15.81 13.16
C ARG A 117 -11.26 16.15 14.42
N SER A 118 -11.93 16.13 15.55
CA SER A 118 -11.29 16.25 16.87
C SER A 118 -10.70 14.93 17.38
N SER A 119 -11.08 13.82 16.76
CA SER A 119 -10.67 12.47 17.15
C SER A 119 -10.77 11.53 15.94
N VAL A 120 -9.76 10.73 15.72
CA VAL A 120 -9.68 9.73 14.64
C VAL A 120 -9.46 8.36 15.25
N ARG A 121 -10.27 7.39 14.86
CA ARG A 121 -10.09 5.98 15.25
C ARG A 121 -9.16 5.30 14.25
N ASP A 122 -8.15 4.62 14.76
CA ASP A 122 -7.23 3.80 13.97
C ASP A 122 -7.50 2.32 14.31
N HIS A 123 -8.38 1.69 13.50
CA HIS A 123 -8.88 0.35 13.72
C HIS A 123 -8.65 -0.55 12.52
N TYR A 124 -7.70 -1.48 12.64
CA TYR A 124 -7.28 -2.31 11.52
C TYR A 124 -6.73 -3.67 11.95
N ARG A 125 -6.65 -4.58 10.98
CA ARG A 125 -5.86 -5.81 11.06
C ARG A 125 -4.64 -5.70 10.17
N THR A 126 -3.57 -6.40 10.55
CA THR A 126 -2.29 -6.40 9.81
C THR A 126 -1.89 -7.80 9.39
N GLY A 127 -1.40 -7.91 8.17
CA GLY A 127 -0.73 -9.10 7.65
C GLY A 127 0.57 -8.72 6.96
N THR A 128 1.56 -9.60 7.00
CA THR A 128 2.83 -9.43 6.29
C THR A 128 3.17 -10.69 5.51
N LEU A 129 3.40 -10.53 4.21
CA LEU A 129 3.90 -11.57 3.31
C LEU A 129 5.41 -11.38 3.15
N TYR A 130 6.20 -12.39 3.49
CA TYR A 130 7.64 -12.40 3.38
C TYR A 130 8.06 -13.13 2.12
N LEU A 131 8.93 -12.51 1.33
CA LEU A 131 9.38 -12.98 0.04
C LEU A 131 10.91 -12.95 -0.05
N SER A 132 11.50 -13.91 -0.75
CA SER A 132 12.92 -13.92 -1.01
C SER A 132 13.26 -14.45 -2.41
N LYS A 133 14.41 -14.03 -2.95
CA LYS A 133 14.98 -14.62 -4.16
C LYS A 133 15.80 -15.87 -3.80
N LYS A 134 15.58 -16.97 -4.50
CA LYS A 134 16.29 -18.24 -4.28
C LYS A 134 17.54 -18.40 -5.15
N ASP A 135 18.09 -17.31 -5.64
CA ASP A 135 19.29 -17.26 -6.49
C ASP A 135 20.60 -16.98 -5.74
N ASN A 136 20.60 -17.15 -4.41
CA ASN A 136 21.72 -16.84 -3.52
C ASN A 136 22.12 -15.35 -3.48
N SER A 137 21.32 -14.45 -4.06
CA SER A 137 21.53 -12.99 -3.96
C SER A 137 21.32 -12.48 -2.54
N GLY A 138 20.44 -13.12 -1.77
CA GLY A 138 20.02 -12.69 -0.45
C GLY A 138 18.94 -11.59 -0.49
N TYR A 139 18.41 -11.27 -1.65
CA TYR A 139 17.35 -10.28 -1.80
C TYR A 139 16.05 -10.77 -1.16
N ARG A 140 15.42 -9.87 -0.41
CA ARG A 140 14.13 -10.07 0.27
C ARG A 140 13.24 -8.87 0.06
N LEU A 141 11.94 -9.10 0.07
CA LEU A 141 10.91 -8.08 0.05
C LEU A 141 9.77 -8.54 0.94
N ASN A 142 9.16 -7.63 1.68
CA ASN A 142 7.93 -7.90 2.40
C ASN A 142 6.79 -7.10 1.76
N ILE A 143 5.60 -7.67 1.77
CA ILE A 143 4.37 -6.91 1.52
C ILE A 143 3.70 -6.70 2.87
N GLU A 144 3.64 -5.47 3.32
CA GLU A 144 2.89 -5.09 4.51
C GLU A 144 1.48 -4.70 4.11
N VAL A 145 0.49 -5.25 4.79
CA VAL A 145 -0.93 -5.06 4.48
C VAL A 145 -1.68 -4.65 5.73
N ARG A 146 -2.55 -3.65 5.60
CA ARG A 146 -3.55 -3.28 6.61
C ARG A 146 -4.94 -3.32 6.00
N ALA A 147 -5.90 -3.86 6.73
CA ALA A 147 -7.30 -3.85 6.36
C ALA A 147 -8.12 -3.10 7.42
N TYR A 148 -8.72 -2.00 6.99
CA TYR A 148 -9.60 -1.10 7.74
C TYR A 148 -11.05 -1.32 7.34
N ASN A 149 -12.00 -0.83 8.13
CA ASN A 149 -13.41 -0.83 7.74
C ASN A 149 -13.70 0.15 6.58
N GLU A 150 -12.81 1.11 6.35
CA GLU A 150 -12.85 2.13 5.31
C GLU A 150 -12.22 1.67 3.98
N GLY A 151 -11.35 0.65 4.04
CA GLY A 151 -10.61 0.18 2.89
C GLY A 151 -9.43 -0.70 3.26
N VAL A 152 -8.59 -0.98 2.28
CA VAL A 152 -7.35 -1.75 2.47
C VAL A 152 -6.15 -0.93 2.01
N ALA A 153 -5.01 -1.18 2.61
CA ALA A 153 -3.75 -0.57 2.22
C ALA A 153 -2.63 -1.60 2.19
N PHE A 154 -1.69 -1.43 1.27
CA PHE A 154 -0.47 -2.23 1.22
C PHE A 154 0.72 -1.40 0.78
N ARG A 155 1.92 -1.86 1.15
CA ARG A 155 3.18 -1.26 0.72
C ARG A 155 4.26 -2.31 0.55
N TYR A 156 5.29 -1.96 -0.20
CA TYR A 156 6.50 -2.75 -0.34
C TYR A 156 7.51 -2.34 0.74
N PHE A 157 8.06 -3.31 1.44
CA PHE A 157 9.08 -3.07 2.44
C PHE A 157 10.36 -3.81 2.06
N PHE A 158 11.44 -3.07 1.88
CA PHE A 158 12.77 -3.59 1.63
C PHE A 158 13.49 -3.81 2.96
N PRO A 159 13.62 -5.05 3.44
CA PRO A 159 14.37 -5.31 4.66
C PRO A 159 15.88 -5.12 4.43
N GLU A 160 16.62 -4.97 5.52
CA GLU A 160 18.06 -4.84 5.48
C GLU A 160 18.71 -5.99 4.68
N HIS A 161 19.68 -5.64 3.83
CA HIS A 161 20.41 -6.57 3.00
C HIS A 161 21.90 -6.57 3.37
N PRO A 162 22.52 -7.76 3.62
CA PRO A 162 23.90 -7.83 4.14
C PRO A 162 24.99 -7.36 3.16
N LYS A 163 24.66 -7.23 1.86
CA LYS A 163 25.62 -6.86 0.80
C LYS A 163 25.20 -5.65 -0.02
N ALA A 164 23.95 -5.26 0.04
CA ALA A 164 23.43 -4.14 -0.72
C ALA A 164 22.68 -3.20 0.21
N ILE A 165 23.02 -1.96 0.19
CA ILE A 165 22.46 -0.94 1.06
C ILE A 165 21.38 -0.11 0.37
N PHE A 166 21.24 -0.22 -0.95
CA PHE A 166 20.21 0.48 -1.66
C PHE A 166 19.80 -0.11 -3.02
N HIS A 167 18.64 0.31 -3.49
CA HIS A 167 18.07 -0.06 -4.78
C HIS A 167 17.65 1.21 -5.51
N LYS A 168 17.70 1.20 -6.82
CA LYS A 168 17.12 2.23 -7.67
C LYS A 168 15.80 1.73 -8.23
N VAL A 169 14.69 2.28 -7.74
CA VAL A 169 13.36 2.01 -8.27
C VAL A 169 13.13 2.94 -9.46
N VAL A 170 12.90 2.37 -10.63
CA VAL A 170 12.71 3.12 -11.88
C VAL A 170 11.28 3.05 -12.40
N GLY A 171 10.46 2.15 -11.88
CA GLY A 171 9.05 2.00 -12.23
C GLY A 171 8.23 1.35 -11.11
N ASP A 172 7.00 1.78 -10.99
CA ASP A 172 5.97 1.12 -10.19
C ASP A 172 5.02 0.41 -11.17
N LEU A 173 5.07 -0.91 -11.15
CA LEU A 173 4.32 -1.78 -12.06
C LEU A 173 3.01 -2.27 -11.43
N THR A 174 2.60 -1.69 -10.31
CA THR A 174 1.35 -2.05 -9.64
C THR A 174 0.17 -1.73 -10.54
N GLU A 175 -0.63 -2.73 -10.81
CA GLU A 175 -1.85 -2.65 -11.61
C GLU A 175 -3.10 -2.58 -10.71
N TYR A 176 -4.18 -2.03 -11.27
CA TYR A 176 -5.51 -2.02 -10.69
C TYR A 176 -6.49 -2.44 -11.79
N ALA A 177 -6.74 -3.74 -11.92
CA ALA A 177 -7.70 -4.29 -12.86
C ALA A 177 -9.12 -4.11 -12.29
N LEU A 178 -9.89 -3.22 -12.87
CA LEU A 178 -11.20 -2.82 -12.35
C LEU A 178 -12.32 -3.62 -13.04
N PRO A 179 -13.49 -3.78 -12.40
CA PRO A 179 -14.66 -4.36 -13.05
C PRO A 179 -15.02 -3.62 -14.35
N ALA A 180 -15.35 -4.36 -15.39
CA ALA A 180 -15.69 -3.80 -16.69
C ALA A 180 -16.89 -2.85 -16.59
N GLY A 181 -16.76 -1.64 -17.14
CA GLY A 181 -17.76 -0.57 -17.02
C GLY A 181 -17.51 0.40 -15.88
N THR A 182 -16.43 0.21 -15.09
CA THR A 182 -16.00 1.21 -14.11
C THR A 182 -15.65 2.52 -14.82
N LYS A 183 -16.04 3.62 -14.20
CA LYS A 183 -15.71 4.97 -14.63
C LYS A 183 -14.96 5.72 -13.55
N ALA A 184 -14.20 6.73 -13.93
CA ALA A 184 -13.39 7.53 -13.03
C ALA A 184 -13.71 9.02 -13.17
N TRP A 185 -13.68 9.73 -12.04
CA TRP A 185 -13.62 11.19 -11.99
C TRP A 185 -12.14 11.58 -11.97
N THR A 186 -11.65 12.12 -13.06
CA THR A 186 -10.21 12.33 -13.30
C THR A 186 -9.86 13.80 -13.40
N GLU A 187 -8.66 14.15 -12.94
CA GLU A 187 -7.98 15.40 -13.28
C GLU A 187 -6.51 15.11 -13.57
N GLN A 188 -5.90 15.86 -14.50
CA GLN A 188 -4.52 15.62 -14.91
C GLN A 188 -3.50 16.28 -13.97
N TRP A 189 -3.87 17.41 -13.35
CA TRP A 189 -3.09 18.16 -12.35
C TRP A 189 -4.02 19.02 -11.50
N ALA A 190 -3.56 19.46 -10.36
CA ALA A 190 -4.34 20.13 -9.31
C ALA A 190 -5.20 21.35 -9.72
N GLN A 191 -5.08 21.84 -10.95
CA GLN A 191 -5.88 22.95 -11.49
C GLN A 191 -6.51 22.59 -12.84
N ALA A 192 -6.56 21.31 -13.18
CA ALA A 192 -7.23 20.83 -14.38
C ALA A 192 -8.74 20.75 -14.19
N PHE A 193 -9.45 20.59 -15.30
CA PHE A 193 -10.87 20.26 -15.25
C PHE A 193 -11.07 18.80 -14.85
N PHE A 194 -12.12 18.53 -14.08
CA PHE A 194 -12.57 17.18 -13.82
C PHE A 194 -13.26 16.61 -15.06
N GLU A 195 -12.89 15.38 -15.42
CA GLU A 195 -13.49 14.62 -16.49
C GLU A 195 -14.06 13.31 -15.96
N TYR A 196 -15.20 12.89 -16.49
CA TYR A 196 -15.83 11.61 -16.13
C TYR A 196 -15.62 10.62 -17.28
N LEU A 197 -14.67 9.72 -17.14
CA LEU A 197 -14.16 8.86 -18.21
C LEU A 197 -14.35 7.38 -17.89
N ASN A 198 -14.47 6.55 -18.93
CA ASN A 198 -14.20 5.12 -18.78
C ASN A 198 -12.70 4.92 -18.55
N ILE A 199 -12.33 3.86 -17.87
CA ILE A 199 -10.93 3.57 -17.52
C ILE A 199 -10.04 3.55 -18.78
N ASP A 200 -10.47 2.88 -19.85
CA ASP A 200 -9.70 2.77 -21.10
C ASP A 200 -9.55 4.10 -21.89
N ASP A 201 -10.31 5.12 -21.50
CA ASP A 201 -10.27 6.45 -22.13
C ASP A 201 -9.29 7.42 -21.45
N ILE A 202 -8.68 7.02 -20.33
CA ILE A 202 -7.68 7.81 -19.61
C ILE A 202 -6.36 7.76 -20.39
N LYS A 203 -6.04 8.81 -21.14
CA LYS A 203 -4.88 8.89 -22.05
C LYS A 203 -3.67 9.60 -21.45
N HIS A 204 -3.84 10.27 -20.33
CA HIS A 204 -2.80 11.00 -19.63
C HIS A 204 -2.78 10.59 -18.16
N PRO A 205 -1.63 10.65 -17.48
CA PRO A 205 -1.58 10.38 -16.05
C PRO A 205 -2.51 11.30 -15.27
N VAL A 206 -3.32 10.71 -14.37
CA VAL A 206 -4.30 11.42 -13.55
C VAL A 206 -3.96 11.38 -12.07
N GLU A 207 -4.38 12.42 -11.36
CA GLU A 207 -4.06 12.63 -9.94
C GLU A 207 -4.72 11.61 -8.99
N ARG A 208 -4.24 11.60 -7.78
CA ARG A 208 -4.80 10.95 -6.57
C ARG A 208 -5.45 12.03 -5.69
N ALA A 209 -6.52 11.73 -4.86
CA ALA A 209 -7.18 10.43 -4.85
C ALA A 209 -8.09 10.29 -6.08
N LEU A 210 -8.05 9.13 -6.73
CA LEU A 210 -8.86 8.87 -7.91
C LEU A 210 -10.19 8.23 -7.50
N THR A 211 -11.30 8.92 -7.71
CA THR A 211 -12.66 8.42 -7.41
C THR A 211 -13.19 7.59 -8.56
N LEU A 212 -13.72 6.40 -8.24
CA LEU A 212 -14.24 5.40 -9.16
C LEU A 212 -15.70 5.12 -8.88
N GLU A 213 -16.50 5.02 -9.96
CA GLU A 213 -17.86 4.51 -9.93
C GLU A 213 -17.88 3.10 -10.53
N LEU A 214 -18.21 2.11 -9.69
CA LEU A 214 -18.23 0.71 -10.08
C LEU A 214 -19.56 0.35 -10.76
N PRO A 215 -19.58 -0.63 -11.68
CA PRO A 215 -20.79 -0.99 -12.44
C PRO A 215 -21.93 -1.55 -11.58
N ASN A 216 -21.64 -2.00 -10.37
CA ASN A 216 -22.62 -2.49 -9.40
C ASN A 216 -23.24 -1.38 -8.53
N GLY A 217 -22.98 -0.09 -8.84
CA GLY A 217 -23.48 1.06 -8.11
C GLY A 217 -22.73 1.40 -6.83
N LYS A 218 -21.62 0.70 -6.55
CA LYS A 218 -20.72 1.03 -5.45
C LYS A 218 -19.65 2.01 -5.91
N TRP A 219 -18.94 2.57 -4.95
CA TRP A 219 -17.89 3.55 -5.18
C TRP A 219 -16.58 3.08 -4.60
N ALA A 220 -15.48 3.50 -5.20
CA ALA A 220 -14.16 3.24 -4.70
C ALA A 220 -13.25 4.48 -4.88
N ALA A 221 -12.13 4.50 -4.17
CA ALA A 221 -11.10 5.49 -4.41
C ALA A 221 -9.72 4.85 -4.27
N LEU A 222 -8.81 5.27 -5.16
CA LEU A 222 -7.40 4.89 -5.10
C LEU A 222 -6.61 6.09 -4.58
N ALA A 223 -5.78 5.87 -3.57
CA ALA A 223 -4.97 6.91 -2.93
C ALA A 223 -3.63 6.37 -2.45
N ASP A 224 -2.76 7.27 -2.01
CA ASP A 224 -1.50 6.93 -1.35
C ASP A 224 -1.43 7.64 0.00
N ALA A 225 -0.59 7.12 0.91
CA ALA A 225 -0.23 7.76 2.17
C ALA A 225 1.24 7.49 2.51
N ASP A 226 1.80 8.24 3.45
CA ASP A 226 3.20 8.12 3.88
C ASP A 226 4.16 8.31 2.68
N VAL A 227 3.91 9.40 1.93
CA VAL A 227 4.69 9.75 0.73
C VAL A 227 5.92 10.56 1.17
N ASP A 228 6.80 9.90 1.92
CA ASP A 228 8.05 10.47 2.39
C ASP A 228 9.23 9.87 1.64
N ASP A 229 10.20 10.68 1.24
CA ASP A 229 11.35 10.28 0.41
C ASP A 229 10.97 9.48 -0.85
N TRP A 230 9.82 9.80 -1.45
CA TRP A 230 9.29 9.18 -2.65
C TRP A 230 8.90 10.22 -3.70
N CYS A 231 8.84 9.81 -4.97
CA CYS A 231 8.39 10.68 -6.04
C CYS A 231 6.85 10.75 -6.11
N LEU A 232 6.34 11.79 -6.81
CA LEU A 232 4.93 11.83 -7.20
C LEU A 232 4.58 10.62 -8.07
N THR A 233 3.49 9.96 -7.71
CA THR A 233 2.86 8.88 -8.49
C THR A 233 1.49 9.31 -8.99
N LYS A 234 1.07 8.80 -10.14
CA LYS A 234 -0.26 9.00 -10.73
C LYS A 234 -0.80 7.70 -11.28
N TYR A 235 -2.00 7.73 -11.87
CA TYR A 235 -2.60 6.57 -12.53
C TYR A 235 -2.75 6.81 -14.01
N LEU A 236 -2.56 5.77 -14.82
CA LEU A 236 -2.74 5.79 -16.27
C LEU A 236 -3.40 4.49 -16.71
N ALA A 237 -4.28 4.57 -17.73
CA ALA A 237 -4.84 3.35 -18.30
C ALA A 237 -3.73 2.49 -18.94
N SER A 238 -3.77 1.19 -18.70
CA SER A 238 -2.88 0.23 -19.34
C SER A 238 -3.11 0.23 -20.86
N THR A 239 -2.03 0.16 -21.63
CA THR A 239 -2.10 -0.01 -23.09
C THR A 239 -2.45 -1.43 -23.51
N ASP A 240 -2.16 -2.40 -22.64
CA ASP A 240 -2.19 -3.82 -22.97
C ASP A 240 -3.37 -4.57 -22.34
N LYS A 241 -3.91 -4.02 -21.23
CA LYS A 241 -4.99 -4.65 -20.45
C LYS A 241 -6.19 -3.73 -20.35
N LYS A 242 -7.37 -4.22 -20.74
CA LYS A 242 -8.63 -3.49 -20.62
C LYS A 242 -9.05 -3.27 -19.18
N ASN A 243 -9.73 -2.15 -18.92
CA ASN A 243 -10.24 -1.75 -17.62
C ASN A 243 -9.17 -1.78 -16.51
N THR A 244 -7.91 -1.55 -16.85
CA THR A 244 -6.78 -1.65 -15.93
C THR A 244 -6.04 -0.31 -15.87
N LEU A 245 -5.82 0.17 -14.65
CA LEU A 245 -4.91 1.28 -14.37
C LEU A 245 -3.55 0.73 -13.95
N THR A 246 -2.51 1.50 -14.21
CA THR A 246 -1.15 1.26 -13.73
C THR A 246 -0.65 2.49 -12.96
N SER A 247 0.18 2.26 -11.95
CA SER A 247 0.91 3.34 -11.31
C SER A 247 1.95 3.93 -12.27
N VAL A 248 2.14 5.24 -12.21
CA VAL A 248 3.14 5.98 -12.99
C VAL A 248 3.99 6.82 -12.05
N MET A 249 5.30 6.58 -12.03
CA MET A 249 6.27 7.35 -11.26
C MET A 249 6.78 8.55 -12.09
N TYR A 250 6.90 9.72 -11.45
CA TYR A 250 7.43 10.92 -12.13
C TYR A 250 8.95 10.91 -12.26
N SER A 251 9.64 10.22 -11.36
CA SER A 251 11.10 10.08 -11.40
C SER A 251 11.53 8.79 -10.70
N PRO A 252 12.70 8.24 -11.05
CA PRO A 252 13.32 7.19 -10.26
C PRO A 252 13.58 7.62 -8.82
N VAL A 253 13.56 6.65 -7.90
CA VAL A 253 13.83 6.84 -6.47
C VAL A 253 14.95 5.91 -6.04
N ASP A 254 15.92 6.46 -5.31
CA ASP A 254 16.98 5.68 -4.67
C ASP A 254 16.53 5.31 -3.25
N VAL A 255 16.43 4.01 -2.99
CA VAL A 255 15.93 3.43 -1.74
C VAL A 255 17.09 2.88 -0.93
N VAL A 256 17.30 3.38 0.26
CA VAL A 256 18.28 2.85 1.21
C VAL A 256 17.58 1.85 2.13
N THR A 257 18.08 0.62 2.17
CA THR A 257 17.50 -0.42 3.03
C THR A 257 17.91 -0.22 4.50
N TYR A 258 17.00 -0.40 5.46
CA TYR A 258 15.61 -0.79 5.27
C TYR A 258 14.74 0.40 4.80
N TYR A 259 13.74 0.15 3.98
CA TYR A 259 12.85 1.22 3.49
C TYR A 259 11.44 0.67 3.22
N ALA A 260 10.42 1.44 3.55
CA ALA A 260 9.03 1.19 3.18
C ALA A 260 8.60 2.19 2.09
N THR A 261 8.00 1.69 1.01
CA THR A 261 7.38 2.58 0.01
C THR A 261 6.12 3.24 0.59
N PRO A 262 5.58 4.28 -0.03
CA PRO A 262 4.26 4.78 0.33
C PRO A 262 3.20 3.67 0.34
N TRP A 263 2.20 3.84 1.18
CA TRP A 263 1.03 2.99 1.18
C TRP A 263 0.20 3.23 -0.07
N LYS A 264 -0.25 2.16 -0.71
CA LYS A 264 -1.25 2.13 -1.76
C LYS A 264 -2.58 1.78 -1.13
N ILE A 265 -3.58 2.62 -1.33
CA ILE A 265 -4.87 2.53 -0.64
C ILE A 265 -5.97 2.25 -1.66
N VAL A 266 -6.84 1.32 -1.34
CA VAL A 266 -8.10 1.05 -2.04
C VAL A 266 -9.23 1.19 -1.04
N MET A 267 -9.97 2.29 -1.11
CA MET A 267 -11.20 2.51 -0.35
C MET A 267 -12.40 2.03 -1.16
N ALA A 268 -13.44 1.55 -0.49
CA ALA A 268 -14.72 1.27 -1.14
C ALA A 268 -15.90 1.60 -0.23
N ALA A 269 -17.02 1.96 -0.86
CA ALA A 269 -18.22 2.45 -0.16
C ALA A 269 -19.50 2.16 -0.95
N ASP A 270 -20.64 2.19 -0.29
CA ASP A 270 -21.95 2.06 -0.94
C ASP A 270 -22.36 3.36 -1.63
N LYS A 271 -21.87 4.51 -1.16
CA LYS A 271 -22.20 5.85 -1.66
C LYS A 271 -20.95 6.72 -1.77
N PRO A 272 -20.90 7.68 -2.72
CA PRO A 272 -19.71 8.52 -2.89
C PRO A 272 -19.42 9.40 -1.66
N GLY A 273 -20.42 9.84 -0.93
CA GLY A 273 -20.24 10.66 0.28
C GLY A 273 -19.53 9.91 1.41
N GLU A 274 -19.66 8.60 1.48
CA GLU A 274 -18.97 7.79 2.49
C GLU A 274 -17.45 7.78 2.28
N LEU A 275 -16.96 7.94 1.03
CA LEU A 275 -15.54 8.05 0.75
C LEU A 275 -14.87 9.26 1.43
N LEU A 276 -15.64 10.35 1.67
CA LEU A 276 -15.15 11.51 2.43
C LEU A 276 -14.93 11.17 3.91
N GLU A 277 -15.78 10.30 4.47
CA GLU A 277 -15.63 9.82 5.85
C GLU A 277 -14.51 8.77 5.96
N HIS A 278 -14.32 7.98 4.90
CA HIS A 278 -13.22 6.99 4.80
C HIS A 278 -11.83 7.62 4.70
N ASN A 279 -11.72 8.93 4.50
CA ASN A 279 -10.45 9.63 4.40
C ASN A 279 -9.56 9.52 5.65
N ASP A 280 -10.12 9.13 6.79
CA ASP A 280 -9.36 8.86 8.01
C ASP A 280 -8.27 7.78 7.82
N ILE A 281 -8.48 6.82 6.89
CA ILE A 281 -7.46 5.82 6.56
C ILE A 281 -6.15 6.45 6.07
N ILE A 282 -6.23 7.54 5.31
CA ILE A 282 -5.04 8.25 4.83
C ILE A 282 -4.29 8.89 6.01
N GLN A 283 -5.03 9.47 6.96
CA GLN A 283 -4.42 10.06 8.16
C GLN A 283 -3.77 9.00 9.06
N ASN A 284 -4.44 7.86 9.24
CA ASN A 284 -3.98 6.75 10.06
C ASN A 284 -2.73 6.05 9.50
N LEU A 285 -2.52 6.12 8.18
CA LEU A 285 -1.37 5.50 7.52
C LEU A 285 -0.14 6.44 7.46
N ASN A 286 -0.31 7.73 7.71
CA ASN A 286 0.82 8.66 7.86
C ASN A 286 1.43 8.52 9.26
N PRO A 287 2.77 8.68 9.39
CA PRO A 287 3.42 8.67 10.68
C PRO A 287 2.98 9.87 11.53
N PRO A 288 3.03 9.76 12.86
CA PRO A 288 2.74 10.87 13.73
C PRO A 288 3.74 12.02 13.52
N CYS A 289 3.32 13.26 13.82
CA CYS A 289 4.19 14.41 13.76
C CYS A 289 5.39 14.27 14.72
N GLU A 290 6.60 14.33 14.20
CA GLU A 290 7.84 14.22 14.98
C GLU A 290 8.25 15.52 15.70
N ILE A 291 7.59 16.64 15.38
CA ILE A 291 7.88 17.92 16.02
C ILE A 291 7.32 17.91 17.44
N ALA A 292 8.22 17.90 18.41
CA ALA A 292 7.84 18.00 19.82
C ALA A 292 7.10 19.30 20.10
N ASP A 293 6.04 19.20 20.91
CA ASP A 293 5.25 20.35 21.35
C ASP A 293 4.66 21.21 20.23
N ALA A 294 4.47 20.67 19.02
CA ALA A 294 3.89 21.38 17.89
C ALA A 294 2.57 22.08 18.25
N ALA A 295 1.72 21.42 19.05
CA ALA A 295 0.45 21.98 19.52
C ALA A 295 0.59 23.22 20.42
N VAL A 296 1.77 23.47 21.01
CA VAL A 296 2.02 24.61 21.91
C VAL A 296 2.21 25.91 21.11
N TRP A 297 2.89 25.86 19.97
CA TRP A 297 3.25 27.05 19.19
C TRP A 297 2.60 27.10 17.81
N VAL A 298 2.23 25.97 17.20
CA VAL A 298 1.43 25.94 15.98
C VAL A 298 -0.03 26.14 16.35
N LYS A 299 -0.65 27.21 15.89
CA LYS A 299 -2.09 27.45 16.06
C LYS A 299 -2.81 27.06 14.80
N PRO A 300 -3.54 25.95 14.79
CA PRO A 300 -4.38 25.58 13.64
C PRO A 300 -5.39 26.69 13.33
N GLY A 301 -5.61 26.95 12.07
CA GLY A 301 -6.55 27.97 11.64
C GLY A 301 -6.73 27.99 10.12
N LYS A 302 -7.74 28.72 9.66
CA LYS A 302 -7.94 28.94 8.24
C LYS A 302 -7.04 30.08 7.77
N ILE A 303 -6.29 29.85 6.71
CA ILE A 303 -5.52 30.86 6.01
C ILE A 303 -6.22 31.13 4.68
N MET A 304 -6.62 32.38 4.45
CA MET A 304 -7.00 32.84 3.12
C MET A 304 -5.78 33.49 2.47
N ARG A 305 -5.47 33.06 1.26
CA ARG A 305 -4.48 33.70 0.39
C ARG A 305 -5.22 34.25 -0.81
N GLU A 306 -5.17 35.54 -1.01
CA GLU A 306 -5.54 36.14 -2.29
C GLU A 306 -4.45 35.85 -3.32
N ALA A 307 -4.87 35.39 -4.51
CA ALA A 307 -4.01 35.10 -5.65
C ALA A 307 -3.79 36.38 -6.48
#